data_1b589122fd5dceb521a4beac0c8d97e7
#
_entry.id   1b589122fd5dceb521a4beac0c8d97e7
#
_cell.length_a   1.000
_cell.length_b   1.000
_cell.length_c   1.000
_cell.angle_alpha   90.00
_cell.angle_beta   90.00
_cell.angle_gamma   90.00
#
_symmetry.space_group_name_H-M   'P 1'
#
loop_
_entity.id
_entity.type
_entity.pdbx_description
1 polymer ?
#
loop_
_entity_poly.entity_id
_entity_poly.type
_entity_poly.pdbx_seq_one_letter_code
_entity_poly.pdbx_strand_id
1 'polypeptide(L)'
;LLIFLLILPIKVFSFENDKIKFGEFLLHKYEVTINEFNNYAIKNQIITEAEKNGGGYEWGAGWVKRDNWNFKTPYGKKPDSVLEPAVHLSRFEAENYCKSINGRLPTFDEWSYAAYTQIFTSNKFDKDKTYKYPSGDTAKEMNSQGLLNYDKHVDVTTLPEGINGLVAMGGNVW
;
A
#
# COMPACT_ATOMS: atom_id res chain seq x y z
N LEU A 1 -47.68 8.14 -0.22
CA LEU A 1 -46.67 7.19 0.30
C LEU A 1 -45.28 7.85 0.20
N LEU A 2 -44.76 8.37 1.34
CA LEU A 2 -43.47 9.00 1.40
C LEU A 2 -42.40 7.88 1.58
N ILE A 3 -41.62 7.63 0.57
CA ILE A 3 -40.48 6.69 0.66
C ILE A 3 -39.32 7.44 1.32
N PHE A 4 -39.07 7.18 2.60
CA PHE A 4 -37.84 7.61 3.28
C PHE A 4 -36.68 6.80 2.75
N LEU A 5 -35.87 7.40 1.88
CA LEU A 5 -34.60 6.82 1.46
C LEU A 5 -33.63 6.98 2.64
N LEU A 6 -33.37 5.90 3.36
CA LEU A 6 -32.37 5.86 4.41
C LEU A 6 -30.98 5.88 3.73
N ILE A 7 -30.37 7.04 3.65
CA ILE A 7 -28.97 7.17 3.23
C ILE A 7 -28.13 6.70 4.43
N LEU A 8 -27.72 5.43 4.42
CA LEU A 8 -26.71 4.95 5.36
C LEU A 8 -25.39 5.65 5.02
N PRO A 9 -24.69 6.21 6.01
CA PRO A 9 -23.38 6.79 5.75
C PRO A 9 -22.46 5.70 5.24
N ILE A 10 -21.92 5.89 4.04
CA ILE A 10 -20.83 5.06 3.52
C ILE A 10 -19.67 5.27 4.49
N LYS A 11 -19.30 4.22 5.22
CA LYS A 11 -18.12 4.22 6.07
C LYS A 11 -16.92 4.33 5.14
N VAL A 12 -16.36 5.52 4.97
CA VAL A 12 -15.11 5.73 4.26
C VAL A 12 -14.02 5.17 5.16
N PHE A 13 -13.53 3.99 4.83
CA PHE A 13 -12.31 3.47 5.45
C PHE A 13 -11.13 4.29 4.92
N SER A 14 -10.54 5.10 5.78
CA SER A 14 -9.29 5.80 5.52
C SER A 14 -8.32 5.45 6.63
N PHE A 15 -7.12 4.97 6.25
CA PHE A 15 -6.00 4.74 7.17
C PHE A 15 -5.17 6.01 7.39
N GLU A 16 -5.67 7.17 7.01
CA GLU A 16 -4.96 8.47 7.14
C GLU A 16 -4.49 8.74 8.59
N ASN A 17 -5.16 8.17 9.58
CA ASN A 17 -4.80 8.30 10.99
C ASN A 17 -3.84 7.21 11.49
N ASP A 18 -3.60 6.15 10.72
CA ASP A 18 -2.71 5.06 11.10
C ASP A 18 -1.27 5.37 10.69
N LYS A 19 -0.67 6.35 11.38
CA LYS A 19 0.70 6.81 11.14
C LYS A 19 1.59 6.46 12.32
N ILE A 20 2.78 5.99 12.02
CA ILE A 20 3.81 5.66 13.01
C ILE A 20 4.87 6.77 12.99
N LYS A 21 5.22 7.30 14.16
CA LYS A 21 6.17 8.41 14.29
C LYS A 21 7.61 7.89 14.43
N PHE A 22 8.48 8.36 13.52
CA PHE A 22 9.91 8.08 13.50
C PHE A 22 10.69 9.39 13.69
N GLY A 23 10.92 9.80 14.95
CA GLY A 23 11.60 11.06 15.23
C GLY A 23 10.92 12.25 14.56
N GLU A 24 11.51 12.74 13.45
CA GLU A 24 11.06 13.94 12.73
C GLU A 24 10.00 13.66 11.65
N PHE A 25 9.70 12.39 11.32
CA PHE A 25 8.73 12.06 10.27
C PHE A 25 7.67 11.08 10.73
N LEU A 26 6.55 11.06 9.99
CA LEU A 26 5.47 10.09 10.15
C LEU A 26 5.41 9.22 8.90
N LEU A 27 5.27 7.91 9.07
CA LEU A 27 5.05 6.98 7.98
C LEU A 27 3.68 6.32 8.14
N HIS A 28 2.93 6.17 7.05
CA HIS A 28 1.70 5.40 7.07
C HIS A 28 2.02 3.93 7.39
N LYS A 29 1.22 3.32 8.25
CA LYS A 29 1.36 1.93 8.68
C LYS A 29 1.18 0.95 7.52
N TYR A 30 0.28 1.28 6.61
CA TYR A 30 -0.15 0.47 5.49
C TYR A 30 0.21 1.12 4.16
N GLU A 31 0.26 0.30 3.11
CA GLU A 31 0.27 0.78 1.73
C GLU A 31 -1.01 1.57 1.44
N VAL A 32 -0.92 2.53 0.51
CA VAL A 32 -2.10 3.28 0.04
C VAL A 32 -3.05 2.33 -0.66
N THR A 33 -4.29 2.31 -0.22
CA THR A 33 -5.31 1.39 -0.74
C THR A 33 -5.96 1.89 -2.03
N ILE A 34 -6.56 0.98 -2.78
CA ILE A 34 -7.40 1.29 -3.94
C ILE A 34 -8.49 2.31 -3.56
N ASN A 35 -9.14 2.13 -2.41
CA ASN A 35 -10.17 3.05 -1.94
C ASN A 35 -9.66 4.47 -1.72
N GLU A 36 -8.52 4.62 -1.05
CA GLU A 36 -7.93 5.94 -0.77
C GLU A 36 -7.52 6.64 -2.06
N PHE A 37 -6.79 5.94 -2.94
CA PHE A 37 -6.36 6.50 -4.20
C PHE A 37 -7.57 6.82 -5.12
N ASN A 38 -8.59 5.97 -5.14
CA ASN A 38 -9.79 6.18 -5.94
C ASN A 38 -10.57 7.44 -5.50
N ASN A 39 -10.69 7.67 -4.20
CA ASN A 39 -11.32 8.88 -3.66
C ASN A 39 -10.56 10.13 -4.08
N TYR A 40 -9.23 10.08 -4.03
CA TYR A 40 -8.37 11.15 -4.53
C TYR A 40 -8.53 11.36 -6.05
N ALA A 41 -8.53 10.27 -6.83
CA ALA A 41 -8.65 10.35 -8.28
C ALA A 41 -10.00 10.93 -8.72
N ILE A 42 -11.10 10.51 -8.09
CA ILE A 42 -12.45 11.05 -8.35
C ILE A 42 -12.49 12.55 -8.01
N LYS A 43 -12.06 12.93 -6.81
CA LYS A 43 -12.08 14.33 -6.35
C LYS A 43 -11.31 15.27 -7.26
N ASN A 44 -10.20 14.81 -7.82
CA ASN A 44 -9.30 15.62 -8.65
C ASN A 44 -9.42 15.32 -10.16
N GLN A 45 -10.41 14.50 -10.58
CA GLN A 45 -10.68 14.14 -11.97
C GLN A 45 -9.45 13.53 -12.67
N ILE A 46 -8.70 12.68 -11.96
CA ILE A 46 -7.48 12.06 -12.46
C ILE A 46 -7.82 10.80 -13.25
N ILE A 47 -7.25 10.69 -14.43
CA ILE A 47 -7.13 9.47 -15.23
C ILE A 47 -5.65 9.10 -15.22
N THR A 48 -5.31 7.93 -14.68
CA THR A 48 -3.92 7.50 -14.53
C THR A 48 -3.25 7.18 -15.86
N GLU A 49 -1.92 7.15 -15.87
CA GLU A 49 -1.15 6.77 -17.06
C GLU A 49 -1.50 5.35 -17.54
N ALA A 50 -1.69 4.41 -16.60
CA ALA A 50 -2.10 3.06 -16.92
C ALA A 50 -3.48 3.03 -17.58
N GLU A 51 -4.46 3.83 -17.11
CA GLU A 51 -5.78 3.97 -17.74
C GLU A 51 -5.67 4.59 -19.15
N LYS A 52 -4.90 5.67 -19.31
CA LYS A 52 -4.68 6.35 -20.62
C LYS A 52 -4.01 5.43 -21.65
N ASN A 53 -3.05 4.63 -21.18
CA ASN A 53 -2.27 3.71 -22.02
C ASN A 53 -2.97 2.36 -22.23
N GLY A 54 -4.18 2.16 -21.69
CA GLY A 54 -4.96 0.92 -21.82
C GLY A 54 -4.39 -0.26 -21.04
N GLY A 55 -3.50 -0.03 -20.06
CA GLY A 55 -2.99 -1.07 -19.20
C GLY A 55 -1.70 -0.74 -18.47
N GLY A 56 -1.38 -1.55 -17.48
CA GLY A 56 -0.18 -1.50 -16.66
C GLY A 56 0.86 -2.53 -17.08
N TYR A 57 1.88 -2.71 -16.25
CA TYR A 57 2.99 -3.62 -16.53
C TYR A 57 3.13 -4.65 -15.40
N GLU A 58 3.54 -5.85 -15.80
CA GLU A 58 3.94 -6.94 -14.94
C GLU A 58 5.41 -7.27 -15.18
N TRP A 59 6.14 -7.61 -14.13
CA TRP A 59 7.50 -8.14 -14.26
C TRP A 59 7.46 -9.67 -14.33
N GLY A 60 8.11 -10.21 -15.38
CA GLY A 60 8.36 -11.65 -15.54
C GLY A 60 9.82 -11.85 -15.95
N ALA A 61 10.08 -12.39 -17.13
CA ALA A 61 11.43 -12.35 -17.74
C ALA A 61 11.75 -10.99 -18.39
N GLY A 62 11.05 -9.93 -17.97
CA GLY A 62 11.07 -8.56 -18.44
C GLY A 62 9.75 -7.88 -18.18
N TRP A 63 9.65 -6.57 -18.46
CA TRP A 63 8.40 -5.83 -18.34
C TRP A 63 7.43 -6.19 -19.48
N VAL A 64 6.28 -6.72 -19.11
CA VAL A 64 5.20 -7.09 -20.06
C VAL A 64 3.99 -6.23 -19.77
N LYS A 65 3.49 -5.54 -20.81
CA LYS A 65 2.24 -4.78 -20.72
C LYS A 65 1.07 -5.75 -20.62
N ARG A 66 0.15 -5.45 -19.72
CA ARG A 66 -1.11 -6.18 -19.52
C ARG A 66 -2.28 -5.26 -19.74
N ASP A 67 -3.17 -5.64 -20.68
CA ASP A 67 -4.34 -4.84 -21.01
C ASP A 67 -5.31 -4.74 -19.85
N ASN A 68 -5.87 -3.53 -19.68
CA ASN A 68 -6.81 -3.19 -18.60
C ASN A 68 -6.26 -3.28 -17.17
N TRP A 69 -4.95 -3.51 -16.97
CA TRP A 69 -4.35 -3.44 -15.66
C TRP A 69 -4.15 -1.98 -15.23
N ASN A 70 -4.80 -1.58 -14.17
CA ASN A 70 -4.69 -0.25 -13.55
C ASN A 70 -5.08 -0.38 -12.07
N PHE A 71 -5.04 0.69 -11.31
CA PHE A 71 -5.33 0.62 -9.87
C PHE A 71 -6.76 0.17 -9.53
N LYS A 72 -7.75 0.33 -10.43
CA LYS A 72 -9.14 -0.16 -10.24
C LYS A 72 -9.29 -1.63 -10.62
N THR A 73 -8.42 -2.10 -11.48
CA THR A 73 -8.42 -3.46 -12.02
C THR A 73 -7.00 -4.03 -12.01
N PRO A 74 -6.42 -4.31 -10.82
CA PRO A 74 -5.00 -4.64 -10.66
C PRO A 74 -4.49 -5.77 -11.54
N TYR A 75 -5.36 -6.75 -11.81
CA TYR A 75 -5.08 -7.91 -12.66
C TYR A 75 -6.06 -8.00 -13.84
N GLY A 76 -6.47 -6.84 -14.38
CA GLY A 76 -7.44 -6.76 -15.48
C GLY A 76 -8.89 -7.07 -15.07
N LYS A 77 -9.15 -7.24 -13.79
CA LYS A 77 -10.47 -7.52 -13.21
C LYS A 77 -10.67 -6.75 -11.90
N LYS A 78 -11.91 -6.65 -11.47
CA LYS A 78 -12.26 -6.03 -10.18
C LYS A 78 -11.47 -6.68 -9.03
N PRO A 79 -10.90 -5.90 -8.09
CA PRO A 79 -10.23 -6.43 -6.91
C PRO A 79 -11.20 -7.18 -5.99
N ASP A 80 -10.69 -8.07 -5.18
CA ASP A 80 -11.48 -8.79 -4.18
C ASP A 80 -11.85 -7.87 -3.01
N SER A 81 -10.97 -6.90 -2.70
CA SER A 81 -11.18 -5.86 -1.68
C SER A 81 -10.71 -4.49 -2.17
N VAL A 82 -11.44 -3.45 -1.80
CA VAL A 82 -11.02 -2.05 -2.03
C VAL A 82 -9.88 -1.63 -1.09
N LEU A 83 -9.53 -2.46 -0.11
CA LEU A 83 -8.39 -2.30 0.78
C LEU A 83 -7.13 -3.01 0.24
N GLU A 84 -7.17 -3.59 -0.95
CA GLU A 84 -5.95 -3.97 -1.66
C GLU A 84 -5.12 -2.73 -2.01
N PRO A 85 -3.78 -2.84 -2.12
CA PRO A 85 -2.92 -1.70 -2.44
C PRO A 85 -3.20 -1.14 -3.85
N ALA A 86 -3.10 0.18 -3.98
CA ALA A 86 -3.20 0.86 -5.27
C ALA A 86 -1.92 0.64 -6.08
N VAL A 87 -2.02 -0.11 -7.16
CA VAL A 87 -0.89 -0.48 -8.04
C VAL A 87 -1.02 0.14 -9.44
N HIS A 88 -0.03 -0.05 -10.29
CA HIS A 88 0.05 0.50 -11.64
C HIS A 88 -0.03 2.04 -11.68
N LEU A 89 0.59 2.66 -10.69
CA LEU A 89 0.74 4.09 -10.58
C LEU A 89 2.15 4.52 -10.97
N SER A 90 2.28 5.61 -11.69
CA SER A 90 3.57 6.24 -11.90
C SER A 90 4.06 6.93 -10.63
N ARG A 91 5.37 7.15 -10.53
CA ARG A 91 5.96 7.90 -9.42
C ARG A 91 5.30 9.27 -9.24
N PHE A 92 5.00 9.97 -10.33
CA PHE A 92 4.37 11.29 -10.28
C PHE A 92 2.96 11.24 -9.70
N GLU A 93 2.19 10.20 -10.02
CA GLU A 93 0.86 9.98 -9.46
C GLU A 93 0.93 9.72 -7.96
N ALA A 94 1.86 8.86 -7.52
CA ALA A 94 2.11 8.60 -6.11
C ALA A 94 2.56 9.86 -5.34
N GLU A 95 3.49 10.65 -5.91
CA GLU A 95 3.92 11.92 -5.32
C GLU A 95 2.77 12.93 -5.19
N ASN A 96 1.93 13.05 -6.22
CA ASN A 96 0.79 13.96 -6.21
C ASN A 96 -0.28 13.53 -5.20
N TYR A 97 -0.53 12.22 -5.09
CA TYR A 97 -1.38 11.69 -4.02
C TYR A 97 -0.84 12.07 -2.64
N CYS A 98 0.44 11.79 -2.37
CA CYS A 98 1.06 12.15 -1.09
C CYS A 98 0.95 13.66 -0.79
N LYS A 99 1.20 14.53 -1.78
CA LYS A 99 1.04 15.99 -1.62
C LYS A 99 -0.41 16.39 -1.29
N SER A 100 -1.39 15.70 -1.84
CA SER A 100 -2.81 15.98 -1.58
C SER A 100 -3.25 15.75 -0.14
N ILE A 101 -2.51 14.91 0.59
CA ILE A 101 -2.70 14.60 2.01
C ILE A 101 -1.63 15.25 2.90
N ASN A 102 -0.97 16.31 2.41
CA ASN A 102 0.11 17.04 3.10
C ASN A 102 1.32 16.16 3.45
N GLY A 103 1.61 15.16 2.63
CA GLY A 103 2.74 14.26 2.77
C GLY A 103 3.66 14.28 1.55
N ARG A 104 4.60 13.37 1.55
CA ARG A 104 5.52 13.07 0.45
C ARG A 104 5.88 11.58 0.46
N LEU A 105 6.49 11.10 -0.61
CA LEU A 105 7.14 9.80 -0.59
C LEU A 105 8.32 9.83 0.40
N PRO A 106 8.58 8.73 1.13
CA PRO A 106 9.75 8.63 1.99
C PRO A 106 11.04 8.68 1.15
N THR A 107 12.12 9.15 1.75
CA THR A 107 13.46 8.94 1.18
C THR A 107 13.86 7.48 1.37
N PHE A 108 14.92 7.05 0.65
CA PHE A 108 15.46 5.70 0.83
C PHE A 108 15.92 5.45 2.27
N ASP A 109 16.57 6.42 2.91
CA ASP A 109 17.07 6.30 4.28
C ASP A 109 15.93 6.22 5.30
N GLU A 110 14.89 7.05 5.14
CA GLU A 110 13.69 7.01 5.99
C GLU A 110 12.97 5.66 5.87
N TRP A 111 12.78 5.19 4.64
CA TRP A 111 12.16 3.90 4.38
C TRP A 111 12.98 2.76 4.97
N SER A 112 14.29 2.74 4.71
CA SER A 112 15.20 1.70 5.19
C SER A 112 15.27 1.68 6.72
N TYR A 113 15.39 2.84 7.34
CA TYR A 113 15.38 2.94 8.80
C TYR A 113 14.10 2.39 9.40
N ALA A 114 12.94 2.80 8.88
CA ALA A 114 11.64 2.35 9.37
C ALA A 114 11.41 0.85 9.14
N ALA A 115 11.87 0.31 8.00
CA ALA A 115 11.64 -1.08 7.61
C ALA A 115 12.55 -2.09 8.33
N TYR A 116 13.78 -1.71 8.68
CA TYR A 116 14.77 -2.66 9.18
C TYR A 116 15.21 -2.45 10.62
N THR A 117 15.09 -1.25 11.19
CA THR A 117 15.56 -0.98 12.55
C THR A 117 14.40 -0.83 13.52
N GLN A 118 14.28 -1.75 14.48
CA GLN A 118 13.23 -1.71 15.52
C GLN A 118 13.55 -0.61 16.52
N ILE A 119 12.71 0.42 16.60
CA ILE A 119 12.92 1.55 17.53
C ILE A 119 11.97 1.54 18.73
N PHE A 120 10.88 0.79 18.65
CA PHE A 120 9.89 0.69 19.73
C PHE A 120 10.08 -0.57 20.56
N THR A 121 9.63 -0.55 21.80
CA THR A 121 9.52 -1.77 22.60
C THR A 121 8.47 -2.70 21.97
N SER A 122 8.84 -3.95 21.76
CA SER A 122 8.01 -4.97 21.12
C SER A 122 8.23 -6.31 21.81
N ASN A 123 7.22 -7.16 21.81
CA ASN A 123 7.34 -8.57 22.24
C ASN A 123 7.93 -9.48 21.14
N LYS A 124 7.98 -8.99 19.89
CA LYS A 124 8.41 -9.77 18.73
C LYS A 124 9.82 -9.41 18.28
N PHE A 125 10.22 -8.16 18.47
CA PHE A 125 11.48 -7.62 17.92
C PHE A 125 12.29 -6.93 19.03
N ASP A 126 13.60 -7.14 19.03
CA ASP A 126 14.54 -6.50 19.97
C ASP A 126 14.68 -5.02 19.63
N LYS A 127 14.48 -4.16 20.61
CA LYS A 127 14.65 -2.72 20.42
C LYS A 127 16.11 -2.37 20.04
N ASP A 128 16.25 -1.37 19.18
CA ASP A 128 17.51 -0.84 18.65
C ASP A 128 18.33 -1.85 17.81
N LYS A 129 17.71 -2.98 17.42
CA LYS A 129 18.30 -3.98 16.52
C LYS A 129 17.89 -3.70 15.06
N THR A 130 18.84 -3.83 14.14
CA THR A 130 18.61 -3.84 12.71
C THR A 130 18.51 -5.28 12.21
N TYR A 131 17.44 -5.59 11.52
CA TYR A 131 17.10 -6.92 11.03
C TYR A 131 17.42 -7.07 9.54
N LYS A 132 17.50 -8.33 9.10
CA LYS A 132 17.79 -8.65 7.69
C LYS A 132 16.60 -8.36 6.76
N TYR A 133 15.39 -8.51 7.26
CA TYR A 133 14.14 -8.31 6.51
C TYR A 133 13.18 -7.43 7.31
N PRO A 134 12.23 -6.75 6.65
CA PRO A 134 11.16 -6.02 7.33
C PRO A 134 10.27 -6.87 8.24
N SER A 135 10.28 -8.19 8.06
CA SER A 135 9.62 -9.18 8.91
C SER A 135 10.53 -9.77 10.01
N GLY A 136 11.78 -9.30 10.14
CA GLY A 136 12.74 -9.77 11.14
C GLY A 136 13.94 -10.51 10.54
N ASP A 137 14.40 -11.57 11.19
CA ASP A 137 15.56 -12.35 10.73
C ASP A 137 15.22 -13.30 9.56
N THR A 138 13.94 -13.48 9.25
CA THR A 138 13.47 -14.31 8.12
C THR A 138 12.43 -13.60 7.28
N ALA A 139 12.34 -13.95 5.99
CA ALA A 139 11.35 -13.40 5.06
C ALA A 139 10.00 -14.13 5.08
N LYS A 140 9.78 -15.08 5.99
CA LYS A 140 8.62 -16.01 5.96
C LYS A 140 7.26 -15.32 6.05
N GLU A 141 7.19 -14.14 6.66
CA GLU A 141 5.94 -13.40 6.83
C GLU A 141 5.75 -12.30 5.76
N MET A 142 6.61 -12.26 4.77
CA MET A 142 6.48 -11.31 3.65
C MET A 142 5.59 -11.92 2.57
N ASN A 143 4.66 -11.15 2.05
CA ASN A 143 3.91 -11.53 0.85
C ASN A 143 4.77 -11.30 -0.39
N SER A 144 5.68 -12.21 -0.62
CA SER A 144 6.53 -12.24 -1.80
C SER A 144 6.54 -13.63 -2.39
N GLN A 145 6.98 -13.76 -3.63
CA GLN A 145 6.86 -15.00 -4.41
C GLN A 145 7.37 -16.23 -3.65
N GLY A 146 6.47 -17.18 -3.37
CA GLY A 146 6.78 -18.46 -2.73
C GLY A 146 6.94 -18.41 -1.21
N LEU A 147 6.71 -17.28 -0.53
CA LEU A 147 6.89 -17.18 0.93
C LEU A 147 5.57 -17.25 1.72
N LEU A 148 4.52 -16.56 1.26
CA LEU A 148 3.16 -16.78 1.72
C LEU A 148 2.35 -17.41 0.60
N ASN A 149 1.26 -18.11 0.94
CA ASN A 149 0.40 -18.79 -0.04
C ASN A 149 -0.48 -17.81 -0.84
N TYR A 150 0.07 -16.65 -1.19
CA TYR A 150 -0.61 -15.65 -2.01
C TYR A 150 0.06 -15.55 -3.38
N ASP A 151 -0.73 -15.75 -4.43
CA ASP A 151 -0.27 -15.64 -5.82
C ASP A 151 -0.27 -14.19 -6.32
N LYS A 152 -0.81 -13.26 -5.52
CA LYS A 152 -1.00 -11.84 -5.83
C LYS A 152 -0.93 -11.00 -4.56
N HIS A 153 -0.97 -9.67 -4.71
CA HIS A 153 -1.15 -8.79 -3.56
C HIS A 153 -2.52 -9.04 -2.88
N VAL A 154 -2.59 -8.74 -1.61
CA VAL A 154 -3.78 -8.93 -0.79
C VAL A 154 -4.15 -7.63 -0.08
N ASP A 155 -5.33 -7.60 0.53
CA ASP A 155 -5.80 -6.56 1.43
C ASP A 155 -4.72 -6.22 2.46
N VAL A 156 -4.39 -4.93 2.59
CA VAL A 156 -3.29 -4.43 3.44
C VAL A 156 -3.46 -4.78 4.92
N THR A 157 -4.68 -5.11 5.35
CA THR A 157 -4.97 -5.47 6.75
C THR A 157 -4.79 -6.95 7.06
N THR A 158 -4.54 -7.79 6.04
CA THR A 158 -4.42 -9.25 6.22
C THR A 158 -3.00 -9.71 6.51
N LEU A 159 -2.01 -8.86 6.24
CA LEU A 159 -0.61 -9.20 6.46
C LEU A 159 -0.18 -8.91 7.90
N PRO A 160 0.75 -9.71 8.44
CA PRO A 160 1.26 -9.50 9.78
C PRO A 160 2.09 -8.21 9.90
N GLU A 161 2.07 -7.62 11.07
CA GLU A 161 2.96 -6.50 11.40
C GLU A 161 4.43 -6.97 11.44
N GLY A 162 5.27 -6.25 10.74
CA GLY A 162 6.72 -6.37 10.75
C GLY A 162 7.39 -5.42 11.74
N ILE A 163 8.61 -5.02 11.41
CA ILE A 163 9.42 -4.08 12.19
C ILE A 163 8.63 -2.78 12.43
N ASN A 164 8.68 -2.28 13.65
CA ASN A 164 7.99 -1.07 14.12
C ASN A 164 6.46 -1.09 14.00
N GLY A 165 5.85 -2.25 13.77
CA GLY A 165 4.41 -2.38 13.55
C GLY A 165 3.96 -1.94 12.14
N LEU A 166 4.91 -1.72 11.22
CA LEU A 166 4.60 -1.46 9.81
C LEU A 166 4.17 -2.74 9.11
N VAL A 167 3.31 -2.61 8.12
CA VAL A 167 2.79 -3.74 7.34
C VAL A 167 3.31 -3.66 5.91
N ALA A 168 3.65 -4.81 5.34
CA ALA A 168 4.03 -4.97 3.94
C ALA A 168 5.27 -4.19 3.47
N MET A 169 6.17 -3.78 4.38
CA MET A 169 7.41 -3.09 4.00
C MET A 169 8.36 -3.95 3.15
N GLY A 170 8.13 -5.24 3.03
CA GLY A 170 8.96 -6.13 2.23
C GLY A 170 8.11 -7.16 1.49
N GLY A 171 7.25 -6.70 0.61
CA GLY A 171 6.37 -7.57 -0.17
C GLY A 171 5.01 -6.93 -0.38
N ASN A 172 4.03 -7.73 -0.80
CA ASN A 172 2.70 -7.36 -1.24
C ASN A 172 2.75 -6.59 -2.57
N VAL A 173 3.42 -5.45 -2.63
CA VAL A 173 3.72 -4.73 -3.87
C VAL A 173 5.14 -4.16 -3.87
N TRP A 174 5.55 -3.53 -4.96
CA TRP A 174 6.88 -2.94 -5.20
C TRP A 174 6.88 -1.46 -4.82
#